data_57e432ec2c98993f1237fc056b176d4a
#
_entry.id   57e432ec2c98993f1237fc056b176d4a
#
_cell.length_a   1.000
_cell.length_b   1.000
_cell.length_c   1.000
_cell.angle_alpha   90.00
_cell.angle_beta   90.00
_cell.angle_gamma   90.00
#
_symmetry.space_group_name_H-M   'P 1'
#
loop_
_entity.id
_entity.type
_entity.pdbx_description
1 polymer ?
#
loop_
_entity_poly.entity_id
_entity_poly.type
_entity_poly.pdbx_seq_one_letter_code
_entity_poly.pdbx_strand_id
1 'polypeptide(L)'
;MYWVYITEDSEAGITIGFSAEMDKTFLKLSARGTPLFYLRSFSIPFDALAHKHLLEDLSLKTIKRFIRTYQAETKRCRDRLLINYDEKQTF
;
A
#
# COMPACT_ATOMS: atom_id res chain seq x y z
N MET A 1 -10.05 -4.54 7.84
CA MET A 1 -9.68 -4.15 6.47
C MET A 1 -8.44 -4.89 6.01
N TYR A 2 -8.40 -5.20 4.73
CA TYR A 2 -7.26 -5.85 4.09
C TYR A 2 -6.70 -4.90 3.05
N TRP A 3 -5.38 -4.87 2.89
CA TRP A 3 -4.71 -3.83 2.11
C TRP A 3 -3.78 -4.46 1.10
N VAL A 4 -3.76 -3.87 -0.10
CA VAL A 4 -2.75 -4.17 -1.12
C VAL A 4 -1.95 -2.89 -1.34
N TYR A 5 -0.62 -3.02 -1.37
CA TYR A 5 0.26 -1.87 -1.48
C TYR A 5 1.41 -2.16 -2.43
N ILE A 6 1.97 -1.09 -2.99
CA ILE A 6 3.15 -1.16 -3.85
C ILE A 6 4.21 -0.23 -3.25
N THR A 7 5.39 -0.79 -3.01
CA THR A 7 6.56 -0.05 -2.52
C THR A 7 7.70 -0.20 -3.50
N GLU A 8 8.72 0.64 -3.35
CA GLU A 8 9.97 0.48 -4.09
C GLU A 8 11.05 0.00 -3.14
N ASP A 9 11.69 -1.11 -3.51
CA ASP A 9 12.86 -1.64 -2.83
C ASP A 9 14.07 -1.39 -3.73
N SER A 10 15.15 -0.84 -3.17
CA SER A 10 16.35 -0.50 -3.93
C SER A 10 17.00 -1.70 -4.61
N GLU A 11 16.84 -2.90 -4.05
CA GLU A 11 17.43 -4.12 -4.62
C GLU A 11 16.48 -4.89 -5.54
N ALA A 12 15.20 -4.98 -5.13
CA ALA A 12 14.20 -5.79 -5.85
C ALA A 12 13.36 -4.97 -6.83
N GLY A 13 13.47 -3.64 -6.82
CA GLY A 13 12.62 -2.77 -7.62
C GLY A 13 11.26 -2.59 -6.95
N ILE A 14 10.18 -2.90 -7.67
CA ILE A 14 8.82 -2.74 -7.15
C ILE A 14 8.39 -4.00 -6.40
N THR A 15 7.88 -3.83 -5.19
CA THR A 15 7.33 -4.91 -4.37
C THR A 15 5.82 -4.69 -4.18
N ILE A 16 5.04 -5.74 -4.44
CA ILE A 16 3.59 -5.74 -4.25
C ILE A 16 3.30 -6.57 -3.00
N GLY A 17 2.64 -5.95 -2.01
CA GLY A 17 2.39 -6.59 -0.72
C GLY A 17 0.91 -6.62 -0.34
N PHE A 18 0.61 -7.46 0.62
CA PHE A 18 -0.70 -7.61 1.26
C PHE A 18 -0.52 -7.45 2.75
N SER A 19 -1.47 -6.78 3.42
CA SER A 19 -1.43 -6.64 4.87
C SER A 19 -2.84 -6.59 5.44
N ALA A 20 -3.06 -7.31 6.53
CA ALA A 20 -4.27 -7.20 7.35
C ALA A 20 -4.09 -6.16 8.47
N GLU A 21 -2.86 -5.70 8.68
CA GLU A 21 -2.50 -4.71 9.71
C GLU A 21 -1.65 -3.62 9.08
N MET A 22 -2.26 -2.82 8.21
CA MET A 22 -1.54 -1.82 7.41
C MET A 22 -0.91 -0.72 8.26
N ASP A 23 -1.50 -0.38 9.40
CA ASP A 23 -0.91 0.57 10.34
C ASP A 23 0.48 0.13 10.78
N LYS A 24 0.67 -1.13 11.13
CA LYS A 24 1.97 -1.69 11.50
C LYS A 24 2.93 -1.76 10.32
N THR A 25 2.42 -2.19 9.16
CA THR A 25 3.20 -2.25 7.92
C THR A 25 3.67 -0.85 7.51
N PHE A 26 2.80 0.13 7.57
CA PHE A 26 3.12 1.53 7.26
C PHE A 26 4.23 2.07 8.16
N LEU A 27 4.18 1.76 9.46
CA LEU A 27 5.23 2.16 10.41
C LEU A 27 6.59 1.56 10.04
N LYS A 28 6.61 0.29 9.66
CA LYS A 28 7.86 -0.37 9.23
C LYS A 28 8.42 0.26 7.97
N LEU A 29 7.57 0.55 6.99
CA LEU A 29 8.00 1.19 5.75
C LEU A 29 8.53 2.60 6.01
N SER A 30 7.84 3.36 6.84
CA SER A 30 8.27 4.72 7.22
C SER A 30 9.60 4.71 7.95
N ALA A 31 9.81 3.76 8.87
CA ALA A 31 11.06 3.62 9.60
C ALA A 31 12.25 3.31 8.69
N ARG A 32 12.01 2.61 7.58
CA ARG A 32 13.03 2.27 6.58
C ARG A 32 13.22 3.36 5.53
N GLY A 33 12.36 4.40 5.54
CA GLY A 33 12.32 5.39 4.48
C GLY A 33 11.88 4.83 3.14
N THR A 34 11.13 3.72 3.14
CA THR A 34 10.66 3.07 1.91
C THR A 34 9.43 3.80 1.37
N PRO A 35 9.46 4.28 0.11
CA PRO A 35 8.32 4.97 -0.48
C PRO A 35 7.13 4.04 -0.69
N LEU A 36 5.93 4.54 -0.40
CA LEU A 36 4.67 3.85 -0.64
C LEU A 36 3.97 4.54 -1.81
N PHE A 37 3.89 3.86 -2.95
CA PHE A 37 3.36 4.44 -4.19
C PHE A 37 1.89 4.13 -4.43
N TYR A 38 1.38 3.06 -3.84
CA TYR A 38 0.02 2.59 -4.07
C TYR A 38 -0.51 1.96 -2.79
N LEU A 39 -1.76 2.28 -2.47
CA LEU A 39 -2.40 1.72 -1.29
C LEU A 39 -3.91 1.64 -1.55
N ARG A 40 -4.47 0.45 -1.41
CA ARG A 40 -5.90 0.22 -1.60
C ARG A 40 -6.42 -0.73 -0.54
N SER A 41 -7.61 -0.42 -0.02
CA SER A 41 -8.26 -1.23 1.02
C SER A 41 -9.37 -2.08 0.44
N PHE A 42 -9.58 -3.23 1.07
CA PHE A 42 -10.63 -4.18 0.73
C PHE A 42 -11.28 -4.67 2.02
N SER A 43 -12.59 -4.89 2.00
CA SER A 43 -13.30 -5.42 3.16
C SER A 43 -13.23 -6.95 3.21
N ILE A 44 -12.93 -7.61 2.10
CA ILE A 44 -12.87 -9.07 1.97
C ILE A 44 -11.44 -9.47 1.61
N PRO A 45 -10.81 -10.42 2.37
CA PRO A 45 -9.42 -10.81 2.12
C PRO A 45 -9.22 -11.45 0.74
N PHE A 46 -10.22 -12.20 0.25
CA PHE A 46 -10.16 -12.81 -1.07
C PHE A 46 -10.02 -11.77 -2.17
N ASP A 47 -10.77 -10.66 -2.07
CA ASP A 47 -10.71 -9.58 -3.05
C ASP A 47 -9.34 -8.90 -3.04
N ALA A 48 -8.76 -8.70 -1.87
CA ALA A 48 -7.43 -8.13 -1.73
C ALA A 48 -6.37 -9.03 -2.38
N LEU A 49 -6.41 -10.32 -2.09
CA LEU A 49 -5.45 -11.28 -2.66
C LEU A 49 -5.61 -11.40 -4.18
N ALA A 50 -6.85 -11.41 -4.69
CA ALA A 50 -7.12 -11.42 -6.12
C ALA A 50 -6.52 -10.18 -6.80
N HIS A 51 -6.67 -9.02 -6.17
CA HIS A 51 -6.09 -7.78 -6.68
C HIS A 51 -4.56 -7.80 -6.66
N LYS A 52 -3.96 -8.34 -5.60
CA LYS A 52 -2.51 -8.52 -5.51
C LYS A 52 -2.00 -9.40 -6.66
N HIS A 53 -2.65 -10.54 -6.90
CA HIS A 53 -2.27 -11.43 -7.99
C HIS A 53 -2.42 -10.76 -9.35
N LEU A 54 -3.47 -9.99 -9.55
CA LEU A 54 -3.67 -9.21 -10.78
C LEU A 54 -2.48 -8.26 -11.01
N LEU A 55 -2.08 -7.53 -9.99
CA LEU A 55 -0.95 -6.59 -10.10
C LEU A 55 0.37 -7.32 -10.38
N GLU A 56 0.59 -8.47 -9.75
CA GLU A 56 1.81 -9.26 -9.96
C GLU A 56 1.97 -9.75 -11.40
N ASP A 57 0.85 -9.95 -12.11
CA ASP A 57 0.85 -10.41 -13.50
C ASP A 57 1.02 -9.26 -14.51
N LEU A 58 0.95 -8.01 -14.06
CA LEU A 58 1.06 -6.87 -14.96
C LEU A 58 2.54 -6.51 -15.25
N SER A 59 2.76 -5.94 -16.42
CA SER A 59 4.08 -5.38 -16.76
C SER A 59 4.37 -4.16 -15.88
N LEU A 60 5.65 -3.84 -15.72
CA LEU A 60 6.08 -2.66 -14.97
C LEU A 60 5.45 -1.38 -15.51
N LYS A 61 5.33 -1.26 -16.83
CA LYS A 61 4.70 -0.11 -17.49
C LYS A 61 3.24 0.04 -17.07
N THR A 62 2.50 -1.07 -17.03
CA THR A 62 1.10 -1.09 -16.62
C THR A 62 0.94 -0.79 -15.14
N ILE A 63 1.83 -1.32 -14.29
CA ILE A 63 1.85 -1.02 -12.86
C ILE A 63 2.05 0.47 -12.61
N LYS A 64 2.97 1.11 -13.32
CA LYS A 64 3.20 2.56 -13.22
C LYS A 64 1.97 3.35 -13.61
N ARG A 65 1.21 2.87 -14.61
CA ARG A 65 -0.06 3.49 -14.99
C ARG A 65 -1.11 3.37 -13.89
N PHE A 66 -1.21 2.21 -13.26
CA PHE A 66 -2.08 1.98 -12.10
C PHE A 66 -1.75 2.93 -10.95
N ILE A 67 -0.48 3.05 -10.60
CA ILE A 67 -0.02 3.96 -9.54
C ILE A 67 -0.49 5.38 -9.84
N ARG A 68 -0.33 5.82 -11.07
CA ARG A 68 -0.71 7.17 -11.49
C ARG A 68 -2.23 7.37 -11.44
N THR A 69 -2.99 6.38 -11.91
CA THR A 69 -4.45 6.43 -11.96
C THR A 69 -5.07 6.51 -10.55
N TYR A 70 -4.50 5.78 -9.59
CA TYR A 70 -5.05 5.70 -8.23
C TYR A 70 -4.29 6.55 -7.21
N GLN A 71 -3.55 7.55 -7.67
CA GLN A 71 -2.73 8.40 -6.81
C GLN A 71 -3.54 9.16 -5.77
N ALA A 72 -4.70 9.68 -6.13
CA ALA A 72 -5.58 10.40 -5.21
C ALA A 72 -6.15 9.48 -4.13
N GLU A 73 -6.56 8.27 -4.49
CA GLU A 73 -7.06 7.27 -3.55
C GLU A 73 -5.95 6.82 -2.59
N THR A 74 -4.75 6.61 -3.10
CA THR A 74 -3.58 6.26 -2.30
C THR A 74 -3.29 7.34 -1.26
N LYS A 75 -3.35 8.60 -1.66
CA LYS A 75 -3.14 9.73 -0.76
C LYS A 75 -4.18 9.73 0.36
N ARG A 76 -5.46 9.54 0.03
CA ARG A 76 -6.53 9.49 1.03
C ARG A 76 -6.33 8.36 2.03
N CYS A 77 -5.95 7.18 1.56
CA CYS A 77 -5.67 6.04 2.42
C CYS A 77 -4.47 6.30 3.34
N ARG A 78 -3.41 6.89 2.80
CA ARG A 78 -2.22 7.27 3.59
C ARG A 78 -2.57 8.28 4.68
N ASP A 79 -3.32 9.31 4.32
CA ASP A 79 -3.73 10.36 5.27
C ASP A 79 -4.56 9.76 6.41
N ARG A 80 -5.43 8.80 6.09
CA ARG A 80 -6.23 8.10 7.09
C ARG A 80 -5.37 7.28 8.05
N LEU A 81 -4.34 6.60 7.54
CA LEU A 81 -3.40 5.85 8.37
C LEU A 81 -2.59 6.78 9.26
N LEU A 82 -2.18 7.94 8.77
CA LEU A 82 -1.45 8.94 9.55
C LEU A 82 -2.31 9.49 10.68
N ILE A 83 -3.59 9.78 10.43
CA ILE A 83 -4.52 10.25 11.46
C ILE A 83 -4.66 9.19 12.56
N ASN A 84 -4.86 7.93 12.20
CA ASN A 84 -4.95 6.84 13.17
C ASN A 84 -3.67 6.69 13.99
N TYR A 85 -2.51 6.87 13.37
CA TYR A 85 -1.23 6.84 14.05
C TYR A 85 -1.09 7.97 15.06
N ASP A 86 -1.44 9.20 14.67
CA ASP A 86 -1.38 10.37 15.54
C ASP A 86 -2.35 10.23 16.73
N GLU A 87 -3.56 9.71 16.51
CA GLU A 87 -4.53 9.44 17.56
C GLU A 87 -4.00 8.43 18.60
N LYS A 88 -3.28 7.40 18.14
CA LYS A 88 -2.69 6.40 19.02
C LYS A 88 -1.51 6.95 19.83
N GLN A 89 -0.92 8.04 19.40
CA GLN A 89 0.25 8.66 20.06
C GLN A 89 -0.12 9.83 20.99
N THR A 90 -1.34 10.32 20.92
CA THR A 90 -1.80 11.46 21.74
C THR A 90 -2.36 11.00 23.09
N PHE A 91 -1.59 10.33 23.88
CA PHE A 91 -1.96 10.03 25.26
C PHE A 91 -1.25 10.96 26.22
#